data_f702099ae801b0bc596537729c2d6a1f
#
_entry.id   f702099ae801b0bc596537729c2d6a1f
#
_cell.length_a   1.000
_cell.length_b   1.000
_cell.length_c   1.000
_cell.angle_alpha   90.00
_cell.angle_beta   90.00
_cell.angle_gamma   90.00
#
_symmetry.space_group_name_H-M   'P 1'
#
loop_
_entity.id
_entity.type
_entity.pdbx_description
1 polymer ?
#
loop_
_entity_poly.entity_id
_entity_poly.type
_entity_poly.pdbx_seq_one_letter_code
_entity_poly.pdbx_strand_id
1 'polypeptide(L)'
;MELKAVRTELKAKPKTINLEKIEKEVEKEGQKIFYFDRENSHKDLMEMVEYFEGKGLSVYFKEVRYGLDENDYLYEAHILS
;
A
#
# COMPACT_ATOMS: atom_id res chain seq x y z
N MET A 1 -6.74 -9.08 -6.86
CA MET A 1 -6.96 -7.67 -6.57
C MET A 1 -5.68 -6.87 -6.81
N GLU A 2 -5.78 -5.74 -7.45
CA GLU A 2 -4.64 -4.87 -7.71
C GLU A 2 -4.82 -3.52 -7.04
N LEU A 3 -3.72 -2.96 -6.55
CA LEU A 3 -3.67 -1.64 -5.96
C LEU A 3 -2.70 -0.76 -6.74
N LYS A 4 -2.87 0.54 -6.63
CA LYS A 4 -1.98 1.50 -7.27
C LYS A 4 -0.84 1.84 -6.33
N ALA A 5 0.40 1.50 -6.73
CA ALA A 5 1.59 1.89 -5.99
C ALA A 5 1.78 3.41 -6.12
N VAL A 6 2.51 4.01 -5.17
CA VAL A 6 2.76 5.45 -5.23
C VAL A 6 3.49 5.80 -6.53
N ARG A 7 3.08 6.91 -7.15
CA ARG A 7 3.72 7.40 -8.37
C ARG A 7 5.07 8.02 -8.04
N THR A 8 6.03 7.84 -8.93
CA THR A 8 7.38 8.37 -8.75
C THR A 8 7.50 9.82 -9.20
N GLU A 9 6.59 10.27 -10.06
CA GLU A 9 6.56 11.64 -10.57
C GLU A 9 5.13 12.18 -10.47
N LEU A 10 5.01 13.48 -10.21
CA LEU A 10 3.71 14.14 -10.02
C LEU A 10 2.75 13.98 -11.20
N LYS A 11 3.29 13.93 -12.43
CA LYS A 11 2.49 13.81 -13.64
C LYS A 11 2.36 12.38 -14.14
N ALA A 12 3.07 11.44 -13.55
CA ALA A 12 3.02 10.04 -13.97
C ALA A 12 1.76 9.35 -13.43
N LYS A 13 1.28 8.35 -14.15
CA LYS A 13 0.20 7.51 -13.65
C LYS A 13 0.80 6.49 -12.69
N PRO A 14 0.12 6.18 -11.58
CA PRO A 14 0.63 5.17 -10.65
C PRO A 14 0.62 3.79 -11.31
N LYS A 15 1.63 2.99 -10.99
CA LYS A 15 1.71 1.61 -11.46
C LYS A 15 0.86 0.72 -10.56
N THR A 16 0.26 -0.32 -11.16
CA THR A 16 -0.50 -1.28 -10.38
C THR A 16 0.40 -2.36 -9.80
N ILE A 17 0.04 -2.85 -8.62
CA ILE A 17 0.72 -3.96 -7.98
C ILE A 17 -0.36 -4.89 -7.41
N ASN A 18 -0.19 -6.21 -7.60
CA ASN A 18 -1.17 -7.16 -7.08
C ASN A 18 -0.79 -7.66 -5.69
N LEU A 19 -1.78 -8.14 -4.95
CA LEU A 19 -1.59 -8.59 -3.57
C LEU A 19 -0.69 -9.82 -3.46
N GLU A 20 -0.71 -10.69 -4.44
CA GLU A 20 0.12 -11.89 -4.46
C GLU A 20 1.60 -11.53 -4.51
N LYS A 21 1.95 -10.50 -5.28
CA LYS A 21 3.33 -10.04 -5.37
C LYS A 21 3.79 -9.43 -4.05
N ILE A 22 2.93 -8.65 -3.41
CA ILE A 22 3.21 -8.08 -2.10
C ILE A 22 3.46 -9.19 -1.09
N GLU A 23 2.59 -10.19 -1.08
CA GLU A 23 2.71 -11.34 -0.18
C GLU A 23 4.05 -12.06 -0.36
N LYS A 24 4.46 -12.32 -1.61
CA LYS A 24 5.73 -12.98 -1.88
C LYS A 24 6.92 -12.18 -1.38
N GLU A 25 6.89 -10.87 -1.56
CA GLU A 25 7.97 -10.01 -1.09
C GLU A 25 8.06 -9.98 0.43
N VAL A 26 6.92 -9.96 1.12
CA VAL A 26 6.89 -10.01 2.58
C VAL A 26 7.41 -11.35 3.10
N GLU A 27 7.02 -12.46 2.46
CA GLU A 27 7.50 -13.79 2.83
C GLU A 27 9.01 -13.91 2.68
N LYS A 28 9.56 -13.32 1.63
CA LYS A 28 11.00 -13.35 1.35
C LYS A 28 11.81 -12.53 2.35
N GLU A 29 11.30 -11.36 2.72
CA GLU A 29 12.03 -10.41 3.57
C GLU A 29 11.61 -10.44 5.03
N GLY A 30 10.50 -11.12 5.37
CA GLY A 30 9.96 -11.16 6.72
C GLY A 30 9.13 -9.94 7.08
N GLN A 31 9.42 -8.80 6.50
CA GLN A 31 8.65 -7.56 6.66
C GLN A 31 9.01 -6.62 5.51
N LYS A 32 8.06 -5.77 5.14
CA LYS A 32 8.31 -4.76 4.14
C LYS A 32 7.32 -3.61 4.27
N ILE A 33 7.77 -2.41 3.91
CA ILE A 33 6.92 -1.22 3.87
C ILE A 33 6.58 -0.93 2.43
N PHE A 34 5.29 -0.76 2.15
CA PHE A 34 4.78 -0.41 0.83
C PHE A 34 4.11 0.96 0.90
N TYR A 35 4.24 1.71 -0.18
CA TYR A 35 3.59 3.00 -0.32
C TYR A 35 2.57 2.93 -1.45
N PHE A 36 1.34 3.33 -1.16
CA PHE A 36 0.24 3.30 -2.12
C PHE A 36 -0.21 4.70 -2.46
N ASP A 37 -0.55 4.91 -3.73
CA ASP A 37 -0.99 6.21 -4.22
C ASP A 37 -2.34 6.62 -3.64
N ARG A 38 -2.57 7.92 -3.54
CA ARG A 38 -3.83 8.47 -3.02
C ARG A 38 -5.05 8.13 -3.88
N GLU A 39 -4.85 7.69 -5.14
CA GLU A 39 -5.94 7.29 -6.01
C GLU A 39 -6.62 6.00 -5.59
N ASN A 40 -6.01 5.21 -4.71
CA ASN A 40 -6.65 4.01 -4.19
C ASN A 40 -7.84 4.40 -3.31
N SER A 41 -8.97 3.72 -3.49
CA SER A 41 -10.12 3.96 -2.63
C SER A 41 -9.85 3.41 -1.23
N HIS A 42 -10.46 4.01 -0.22
CA HIS A 42 -10.33 3.53 1.15
C HIS A 42 -10.82 2.09 1.28
N LYS A 43 -11.90 1.76 0.56
CA LYS A 43 -12.45 0.41 0.54
C LYS A 43 -11.43 -0.60 0.05
N ASP A 44 -10.73 -0.30 -1.04
CA ASP A 44 -9.73 -1.21 -1.59
C ASP A 44 -8.55 -1.41 -0.64
N LEU A 45 -8.13 -0.34 0.03
CA LEU A 45 -7.05 -0.42 0.99
C LEU A 45 -7.44 -1.25 2.21
N MET A 46 -8.68 -1.12 2.67
CA MET A 46 -9.18 -1.93 3.79
C MET A 46 -9.31 -3.41 3.39
N GLU A 47 -9.69 -3.69 2.16
CA GLU A 47 -9.73 -5.06 1.65
C GLU A 47 -8.33 -5.67 1.62
N MET A 48 -7.32 -4.89 1.29
CA MET A 48 -5.93 -5.33 1.34
C MET A 48 -5.52 -5.68 2.78
N VAL A 49 -5.86 -4.84 3.74
CA VAL A 49 -5.55 -5.10 5.15
C VAL A 49 -6.19 -6.41 5.60
N GLU A 50 -7.48 -6.60 5.30
CA GLU A 50 -8.20 -7.82 5.64
C GLU A 50 -7.61 -9.06 4.98
N TYR A 51 -7.18 -8.93 3.73
CA TYR A 51 -6.55 -10.01 2.99
C TYR A 51 -5.30 -10.51 3.70
N PHE A 52 -4.41 -9.60 4.09
CA PHE A 52 -3.16 -10.00 4.74
C PHE A 52 -3.36 -10.45 6.17
N GLU A 53 -4.25 -9.82 6.93
CA GLU A 53 -4.57 -10.25 8.28
C GLU A 53 -5.21 -11.64 8.28
N GLY A 54 -6.04 -11.94 7.28
CA GLY A 54 -6.61 -13.27 7.11
C GLY A 54 -5.58 -14.35 6.82
N LYS A 55 -4.39 -13.97 6.37
CA LYS A 55 -3.28 -14.89 6.11
C LYS A 55 -2.29 -14.96 7.28
N GLY A 56 -2.60 -14.33 8.38
CA GLY A 56 -1.75 -14.35 9.57
C GLY A 56 -0.66 -13.31 9.58
N LEU A 57 -0.72 -12.33 8.67
CA LEU A 57 0.23 -11.23 8.62
C LEU A 57 -0.30 -10.05 9.42
N SER A 58 0.61 -9.23 9.96
CA SER A 58 0.23 -7.99 10.64
C SER A 58 0.40 -6.82 9.67
N VAL A 59 -0.56 -5.91 9.66
CA VAL A 59 -0.51 -4.75 8.79
C VAL A 59 -0.67 -3.47 9.61
N TYR A 60 0.33 -2.60 9.54
CA TYR A 60 0.27 -1.25 10.13
C TYR A 60 0.08 -0.26 8.99
N PHE A 61 -1.09 0.34 8.94
CA PHE A 61 -1.51 1.18 7.82
C PHE A 61 -1.75 2.60 8.31
N LYS A 62 -1.23 3.59 7.57
CA LYS A 62 -1.45 5.00 7.90
C LYS A 62 -1.38 5.90 6.67
N GLU A 63 -1.99 7.06 6.77
CA GLU A 63 -1.89 8.12 5.78
C GLU A 63 -0.66 8.96 6.11
N VAL A 64 0.14 9.27 5.10
CA VAL A 64 1.33 10.10 5.25
C VAL A 64 1.15 11.37 4.41
N ARG A 65 1.20 12.51 5.07
CA ARG A 65 1.14 13.81 4.40
C ARG A 65 2.55 14.37 4.24
N TYR A 66 2.88 14.77 3.02
CA TYR A 66 4.22 15.26 2.71
C TYR A 66 4.26 16.70 2.19
N GLY A 67 3.12 17.37 2.09
CA GLY A 67 3.03 18.73 1.59
C GLY A 67 1.93 19.53 2.26
N LEU A 68 1.74 20.77 1.80
CA LEU A 68 0.74 21.68 2.34
C LEU A 68 -0.62 21.58 1.66
N ASP A 69 -0.66 20.99 0.46
CA ASP A 69 -1.90 20.79 -0.27
C ASP A 69 -2.64 19.59 0.31
N GLU A 70 -3.97 19.64 0.33
CA GLU A 70 -4.76 18.53 0.83
C GLU A 70 -4.63 17.25 -0.02
N ASN A 71 -4.12 17.38 -1.25
CA ASN A 71 -3.83 16.23 -2.12
C ASN A 71 -2.41 15.71 -1.98
N ASP A 72 -1.57 16.34 -1.16
CA ASP A 72 -0.19 15.93 -0.94
C ASP A 72 -0.10 14.86 0.13
N TYR A 73 -0.64 13.69 -0.17
CA TYR A 73 -0.60 12.57 0.75
C TYR A 73 -0.49 11.24 -0.01
N LEU A 74 -0.06 10.23 0.72
CA LEU A 74 -0.01 8.86 0.24
C LEU A 74 -0.34 7.93 1.41
N TYR A 75 -0.43 6.63 1.15
CA TYR A 75 -0.70 5.64 2.18
C TYR A 75 0.53 4.76 2.39
N GLU A 76 0.85 4.49 3.64
CA GLU A 76 1.95 3.61 4.02
C GLU A 76 1.38 2.35 4.66
N ALA A 77 1.85 1.20 4.21
CA ALA A 77 1.46 -0.07 4.80
C ALA A 77 2.73 -0.85 5.18
N HIS A 78 2.96 -1.06 6.46
CA HIS A 78 4.06 -1.87 6.96
C HIS A 78 3.50 -3.26 7.26
N ILE A 79 3.91 -4.24 6.48
CA ILE A 79 3.40 -5.61 6.54
C ILE A 79 4.47 -6.53 7.11
N LEU A 80 4.13 -7.27 8.15
CA LEU A 80 5.02 -8.19 8.84
C LEU A 80 4.46 -9.61 8.81
N SER A 81 5.33 -10.55 8.56
CA SER A 81 4.97 -11.97 8.63
C SER A 81 5.06 -12.50 10.06
#